data_81a9b9d89fa8193bb94c97d7b949f426
#
_entry.id   81a9b9d89fa8193bb94c97d7b949f426
#
_cell.length_a   1.000
_cell.length_b   1.000
_cell.length_c   1.000
_cell.angle_alpha   90.00
_cell.angle_beta   90.00
_cell.angle_gamma   90.00
#
_symmetry.space_group_name_H-M   'P 1'
#
loop_
_entity.id
_entity.type
_entity.pdbx_description
1 polymer ?
#
loop_
_entity_poly.entity_id
_entity_poly.type
_entity_poly.pdbx_seq_one_letter_code
_entity_poly.pdbx_strand_id
1 'polypeptide(L)'
;MGKLRAGRLLSAFIAAQPAYDLVELMLTAGLPARLGGRAVEAFGPGAQRLLKDDPWRLLQLSGVEVADADAFARAAIPGVLQADSRRSRALVGWSLSEAARDGHTLCSVEQVTFDLQLHRVADPAQAIADACAAEVVESIDSVVDSGLALARYAEAERSIAEAVHRLTDTATVIGKIRAGKRRKSDVIDPDGLDPVQRSAVNNALDHGVSVLTGGPGTGKSRTVATVVREAERAGKSVALAAPTGRAAKRLAELCDAEAMTIHRLLGVQPRASTSADGTSAVIDFSAGFARGREWPLDQDLVVVDEASMLDVELAAALLKACADGTHLMIVGDSAQLPSIGPGQVLADLIASKAVPVVELATLYRQDAGGAIARLATAVRGGDLPAVDSPDREVVIVPARGSTECAHRVVQLMTDSIPRALGIEAGQIQVVTPVHRGPAGTIALNAALKAKLNPPPTNQSFGRFDPGDRVVATANHLEATPTGFANGEVGVVTKVADKVVTIDFGSGPAEVGGKMLADISHGWAITVHRAQGSEFGAVIVVLPPEAGRMLSRPRVSTALTRAERHLSIVHGAGPAVARAVHDVGSKPRRTVLRDFLG
;
A
#
# COMPACT_ATOMS: atom_id res chain seq x y z
N MET A 1 -0.67 -5.12 -49.37
CA MET A 1 -0.33 -5.64 -48.04
C MET A 1 0.30 -7.02 -48.18
N GLY A 2 1.51 -7.27 -47.62
CA GLY A 2 2.13 -8.59 -47.72
C GLY A 2 1.36 -9.64 -46.90
N LYS A 3 1.35 -10.89 -47.37
CA LYS A 3 0.64 -12.04 -46.76
C LYS A 3 0.92 -12.18 -45.26
N LEU A 4 2.15 -11.89 -44.80
CA LEU A 4 2.57 -11.89 -43.40
C LEU A 4 1.85 -10.80 -42.55
N ARG A 5 1.58 -9.62 -43.13
CA ARG A 5 0.89 -8.55 -42.43
C ARG A 5 -0.61 -8.81 -42.32
N ALA A 6 -1.18 -9.42 -43.36
CA ALA A 6 -2.60 -9.85 -43.37
C ALA A 6 -2.83 -10.99 -42.37
N GLY A 7 -1.88 -11.98 -42.30
CA GLY A 7 -1.93 -13.04 -41.29
C GLY A 7 -1.89 -12.50 -39.87
N ARG A 8 -0.95 -11.59 -39.57
CA ARG A 8 -0.83 -10.97 -38.23
C ARG A 8 -2.10 -10.17 -37.84
N LEU A 9 -2.70 -9.44 -38.80
CA LEU A 9 -3.95 -8.71 -38.57
C LEU A 9 -5.12 -9.66 -38.30
N LEU A 10 -5.20 -10.78 -39.03
CA LEU A 10 -6.22 -11.79 -38.85
C LEU A 10 -6.07 -12.49 -37.48
N SER A 11 -4.89 -12.87 -37.11
CA SER A 11 -4.62 -13.48 -35.80
C SER A 11 -4.93 -12.52 -34.64
N ALA A 12 -4.53 -11.24 -34.77
CA ALA A 12 -4.87 -10.21 -33.78
C ALA A 12 -6.39 -9.96 -33.69
N PHE A 13 -7.11 -10.01 -34.81
CA PHE A 13 -8.56 -9.89 -34.83
C PHE A 13 -9.23 -11.09 -34.16
N ILE A 14 -8.80 -12.32 -34.47
CA ILE A 14 -9.33 -13.54 -33.84
C ILE A 14 -9.06 -13.53 -32.33
N ALA A 15 -7.88 -13.13 -31.90
CA ALA A 15 -7.54 -12.99 -30.48
C ALA A 15 -8.36 -11.91 -29.75
N ALA A 16 -8.77 -10.84 -30.46
CA ALA A 16 -9.59 -9.77 -29.92
C ALA A 16 -11.10 -10.07 -29.95
N GLN A 17 -11.54 -11.08 -30.72
CA GLN A 17 -12.95 -11.42 -30.90
C GLN A 17 -13.71 -11.62 -29.57
N PRO A 18 -13.22 -12.38 -28.58
CA PRO A 18 -13.91 -12.56 -27.30
C PRO A 18 -14.13 -11.24 -26.55
N ALA A 19 -13.21 -10.28 -26.69
CA ALA A 19 -13.35 -8.96 -26.10
C ALA A 19 -14.43 -8.13 -26.82
N TYR A 20 -14.54 -8.22 -28.14
CA TYR A 20 -15.57 -7.52 -28.92
C TYR A 20 -16.97 -8.00 -28.57
N ASP A 21 -17.20 -9.29 -28.56
CA ASP A 21 -18.51 -9.88 -28.25
C ASP A 21 -18.94 -9.51 -26.80
N LEU A 22 -17.98 -9.46 -25.89
CA LEU A 22 -18.26 -9.04 -24.51
C LEU A 22 -18.52 -7.53 -24.40
N VAL A 23 -17.81 -6.70 -25.18
CA VAL A 23 -18.06 -5.26 -25.25
C VAL A 23 -19.45 -4.97 -25.84
N GLU A 24 -19.88 -5.69 -26.87
CA GLU A 24 -21.23 -5.57 -27.44
C GLU A 24 -22.29 -5.89 -26.37
N LEU A 25 -22.10 -6.95 -25.61
CA LEU A 25 -23.01 -7.34 -24.53
C LEU A 25 -23.03 -6.29 -23.40
N MET A 26 -21.88 -5.69 -23.05
CA MET A 26 -21.79 -4.58 -22.09
C MET A 26 -22.57 -3.36 -22.57
N LEU A 27 -22.39 -2.98 -23.85
CA LEU A 27 -23.10 -1.85 -24.43
C LEU A 27 -24.62 -2.09 -24.49
N THR A 28 -25.04 -3.32 -24.81
CA THR A 28 -26.47 -3.73 -24.81
C THR A 28 -27.07 -3.61 -23.40
N ALA A 29 -26.27 -3.88 -22.36
CA ALA A 29 -26.65 -3.70 -20.96
C ALA A 29 -26.60 -2.23 -20.49
N GLY A 30 -26.17 -1.29 -21.34
CA GLY A 30 -25.98 0.12 -21.00
C GLY A 30 -24.70 0.39 -20.19
N LEU A 31 -23.75 -0.55 -20.19
CA LEU A 31 -22.50 -0.45 -19.43
C LEU A 31 -21.35 0.10 -20.29
N PRO A 32 -20.34 0.72 -19.67
CA PRO A 32 -19.19 1.24 -20.39
C PRO A 32 -18.38 0.14 -21.09
N ALA A 33 -18.01 0.33 -22.36
CA ALA A 33 -17.22 -0.60 -23.17
C ALA A 33 -15.89 -1.05 -22.49
N ARG A 34 -15.27 -0.16 -21.68
CA ARG A 34 -14.05 -0.46 -20.93
C ARG A 34 -14.19 -1.64 -19.96
N LEU A 35 -15.41 -1.93 -19.49
CA LEU A 35 -15.63 -3.09 -18.61
C LEU A 35 -15.42 -4.42 -19.35
N GLY A 36 -15.68 -4.49 -20.65
CA GLY A 36 -15.40 -5.67 -21.46
C GLY A 36 -13.91 -6.01 -21.48
N GLY A 37 -13.04 -5.02 -21.70
CA GLY A 37 -11.60 -5.20 -21.65
C GLY A 37 -11.11 -5.64 -20.26
N ARG A 38 -11.60 -5.01 -19.19
CA ARG A 38 -11.29 -5.38 -17.80
C ARG A 38 -11.76 -6.79 -17.45
N ALA A 39 -12.91 -7.20 -17.96
CA ALA A 39 -13.41 -8.55 -17.73
C ALA A 39 -12.54 -9.61 -18.42
N VAL A 40 -12.07 -9.34 -19.64
CA VAL A 40 -11.12 -10.24 -20.33
C VAL A 40 -9.77 -10.27 -19.59
N GLU A 41 -9.30 -9.16 -19.07
CA GLU A 41 -8.08 -9.08 -18.25
C GLU A 41 -8.22 -9.89 -16.96
N ALA A 42 -9.35 -9.79 -16.26
CA ALA A 42 -9.58 -10.47 -14.98
C ALA A 42 -9.91 -11.97 -15.13
N PHE A 43 -10.69 -12.36 -16.16
CA PHE A 43 -11.21 -13.73 -16.31
C PHE A 43 -10.56 -14.49 -17.48
N GLY A 44 -9.63 -13.86 -18.19
CA GLY A 44 -8.93 -14.46 -19.31
C GLY A 44 -9.77 -14.58 -20.59
N PRO A 45 -9.26 -15.32 -21.61
CA PRO A 45 -9.93 -15.45 -22.91
C PRO A 45 -11.32 -16.09 -22.85
N GLY A 46 -11.64 -16.83 -21.78
CA GLY A 46 -12.95 -17.44 -21.52
C GLY A 46 -13.97 -16.53 -20.85
N ALA A 47 -13.65 -15.24 -20.62
CA ALA A 47 -14.49 -14.29 -19.90
C ALA A 47 -15.93 -14.21 -20.40
N GLN A 48 -16.12 -14.22 -21.73
CA GLN A 48 -17.46 -14.16 -22.33
C GLN A 48 -18.33 -15.36 -21.94
N ARG A 49 -17.80 -16.58 -22.04
CA ARG A 49 -18.51 -17.80 -21.67
C ARG A 49 -18.82 -17.79 -20.17
N LEU A 50 -17.84 -17.48 -19.36
CA LEU A 50 -17.93 -17.46 -17.91
C LEU A 50 -18.98 -16.46 -17.42
N LEU A 51 -19.05 -15.27 -18.02
CA LEU A 51 -20.03 -14.23 -17.70
C LEU A 51 -21.42 -14.50 -18.30
N LYS A 52 -21.54 -15.28 -19.38
CA LYS A 52 -22.84 -15.79 -19.86
C LYS A 52 -23.40 -16.87 -18.95
N ASP A 53 -22.53 -17.75 -18.43
CA ASP A 53 -22.92 -18.81 -17.51
C ASP A 53 -23.28 -18.23 -16.12
N ASP A 54 -22.53 -17.24 -15.63
CA ASP A 54 -22.77 -16.56 -14.35
C ASP A 54 -22.50 -15.05 -14.48
N PRO A 55 -23.52 -14.24 -14.86
CA PRO A 55 -23.35 -12.81 -15.09
C PRO A 55 -22.91 -12.00 -13.87
N TRP A 56 -23.27 -12.46 -12.67
CA TRP A 56 -22.96 -11.75 -11.43
C TRP A 56 -21.50 -11.88 -10.99
N ARG A 57 -20.70 -12.72 -11.66
CA ARG A 57 -19.23 -12.66 -11.53
C ARG A 57 -18.66 -11.30 -11.89
N LEU A 58 -19.41 -10.48 -12.64
CA LEU A 58 -19.04 -9.11 -12.93
C LEU A 58 -18.82 -8.28 -11.67
N LEU A 59 -19.47 -8.62 -10.55
CA LEU A 59 -19.26 -8.00 -9.22
C LEU A 59 -17.87 -8.20 -8.65
N GLN A 60 -17.08 -9.13 -9.15
CA GLN A 60 -15.68 -9.30 -8.76
C GLN A 60 -14.78 -8.18 -9.33
N LEU A 61 -15.25 -7.44 -10.32
CA LEU A 61 -14.52 -6.31 -10.89
C LEU A 61 -14.71 -5.06 -10.01
N SER A 62 -13.62 -4.43 -9.62
CA SER A 62 -13.65 -3.22 -8.82
C SER A 62 -14.51 -2.11 -9.48
N GLY A 63 -15.40 -1.47 -8.70
CA GLY A 63 -16.25 -0.37 -9.17
C GLY A 63 -17.41 -0.79 -10.07
N VAL A 64 -17.79 -2.08 -10.07
CA VAL A 64 -19.06 -2.56 -10.63
C VAL A 64 -20.08 -2.60 -9.50
N GLU A 65 -21.20 -1.93 -9.69
CA GLU A 65 -22.30 -1.91 -8.74
C GLU A 65 -23.28 -3.08 -9.01
N VAL A 66 -24.07 -3.43 -8.00
CA VAL A 66 -25.08 -4.49 -8.12
C VAL A 66 -26.07 -4.22 -9.26
N ALA A 67 -26.45 -2.95 -9.44
CA ALA A 67 -27.33 -2.52 -10.53
C ALA A 67 -26.72 -2.80 -11.92
N ASP A 68 -25.40 -2.62 -12.07
CA ASP A 68 -24.67 -2.89 -13.30
C ASP A 68 -24.66 -4.39 -13.62
N ALA A 69 -24.38 -5.23 -12.63
CA ALA A 69 -24.39 -6.68 -12.78
C ALA A 69 -25.80 -7.20 -13.10
N ASP A 70 -26.84 -6.66 -12.46
CA ASP A 70 -28.22 -6.99 -12.74
C ASP A 70 -28.65 -6.55 -14.18
N ALA A 71 -28.16 -5.40 -14.65
CA ALA A 71 -28.40 -4.96 -16.03
C ALA A 71 -27.71 -5.88 -17.04
N PHE A 72 -26.46 -6.26 -16.76
CA PHE A 72 -25.73 -7.21 -17.58
C PHE A 72 -26.39 -8.59 -17.61
N ALA A 73 -26.87 -9.10 -16.48
CA ALA A 73 -27.56 -10.37 -16.37
C ALA A 73 -28.82 -10.40 -17.26
N ARG A 74 -29.62 -9.35 -17.25
CA ARG A 74 -30.81 -9.23 -18.10
C ARG A 74 -30.48 -9.20 -19.62
N ALA A 75 -29.35 -8.61 -19.99
CA ALA A 75 -28.89 -8.61 -21.37
C ALA A 75 -28.31 -9.97 -21.80
N ALA A 76 -27.58 -10.64 -20.88
CA ALA A 76 -26.92 -11.91 -21.17
C ALA A 76 -27.86 -13.11 -21.16
N ILE A 77 -28.89 -13.10 -20.29
CA ILE A 77 -29.83 -14.22 -20.10
C ILE A 77 -31.25 -13.70 -20.16
N PRO A 78 -31.92 -13.88 -21.30
CA PRO A 78 -33.32 -13.49 -21.43
C PRO A 78 -34.21 -14.17 -20.38
N GLY A 79 -35.03 -13.38 -19.68
CA GLY A 79 -35.96 -13.88 -18.68
C GLY A 79 -35.32 -14.27 -17.32
N VAL A 80 -34.07 -13.90 -17.09
CA VAL A 80 -33.42 -14.13 -15.79
C VAL A 80 -34.20 -13.44 -14.65
N LEU A 81 -34.41 -14.17 -13.57
CA LEU A 81 -35.16 -13.70 -12.40
C LEU A 81 -34.25 -13.04 -11.37
N GLN A 82 -34.79 -12.07 -10.64
CA GLN A 82 -34.08 -11.45 -9.53
C GLN A 82 -33.78 -12.43 -8.38
N ALA A 83 -34.56 -13.50 -8.26
CA ALA A 83 -34.39 -14.58 -7.29
C ALA A 83 -33.42 -15.68 -7.76
N ASP A 84 -32.61 -15.44 -8.81
CA ASP A 84 -31.60 -16.41 -9.27
C ASP A 84 -30.57 -16.67 -8.17
N SER A 85 -30.31 -17.95 -7.89
CA SER A 85 -29.38 -18.36 -6.82
C SER A 85 -27.94 -17.90 -7.06
N ARG A 86 -27.53 -17.78 -8.34
CA ARG A 86 -26.20 -17.25 -8.72
C ARG A 86 -26.07 -15.79 -8.27
N ARG A 87 -27.14 -14.98 -8.44
CA ARG A 87 -27.21 -13.60 -7.96
C ARG A 87 -27.04 -13.55 -6.45
N SER A 88 -27.86 -14.31 -5.71
CA SER A 88 -27.85 -14.30 -4.25
C SER A 88 -26.48 -14.69 -3.71
N ARG A 89 -25.88 -15.75 -4.24
CA ARG A 89 -24.52 -16.19 -3.88
C ARG A 89 -23.47 -15.13 -4.20
N ALA A 90 -23.53 -14.52 -5.39
CA ALA A 90 -22.55 -13.49 -5.77
C ALA A 90 -22.64 -12.23 -4.89
N LEU A 91 -23.83 -11.89 -4.39
CA LEU A 91 -24.03 -10.77 -3.49
C LEU A 91 -23.39 -11.00 -2.11
N VAL A 92 -23.28 -12.24 -1.62
CA VAL A 92 -22.53 -12.55 -0.40
C VAL A 92 -21.05 -12.18 -0.60
N GLY A 93 -20.44 -12.68 -1.67
CA GLY A 93 -19.04 -12.35 -2.00
C GLY A 93 -18.82 -10.85 -2.26
N TRP A 94 -19.80 -10.17 -2.84
CA TRP A 94 -19.76 -8.71 -3.07
C TRP A 94 -19.78 -7.94 -1.74
N SER A 95 -20.69 -8.25 -0.81
CA SER A 95 -20.75 -7.61 0.52
C SER A 95 -19.43 -7.74 1.26
N LEU A 96 -18.83 -8.92 1.27
CA LEU A 96 -17.50 -9.15 1.87
C LEU A 96 -16.38 -8.42 1.12
N SER A 97 -16.49 -8.26 -0.21
CA SER A 97 -15.52 -7.50 -0.99
C SER A 97 -15.61 -6.00 -0.72
N GLU A 98 -16.81 -5.46 -0.46
CA GLU A 98 -16.98 -4.06 -0.01
C GLU A 98 -16.36 -3.87 1.39
N ALA A 99 -16.59 -4.79 2.33
CA ALA A 99 -15.95 -4.76 3.63
C ALA A 99 -14.40 -4.84 3.53
N ALA A 100 -13.89 -5.63 2.58
CA ALA A 100 -12.44 -5.72 2.33
C ALA A 100 -11.83 -4.41 1.78
N ARG A 101 -12.59 -3.58 1.06
CA ARG A 101 -12.14 -2.23 0.66
C ARG A 101 -11.95 -1.29 1.85
N ASP A 102 -12.68 -1.53 2.93
CA ASP A 102 -12.50 -0.83 4.21
C ASP A 102 -11.39 -1.49 5.08
N GLY A 103 -10.76 -2.54 4.56
CA GLY A 103 -9.65 -3.26 5.19
C GLY A 103 -10.05 -4.45 6.04
N HIS A 104 -11.33 -4.82 6.10
CA HIS A 104 -11.80 -5.98 6.84
C HIS A 104 -11.50 -7.28 6.09
N THR A 105 -11.10 -8.33 6.81
CA THR A 105 -11.06 -9.70 6.29
C THR A 105 -12.23 -10.55 6.81
N LEU A 106 -12.87 -10.08 7.86
CA LEU A 106 -14.04 -10.68 8.48
C LEU A 106 -15.21 -9.69 8.52
N CYS A 107 -16.43 -10.17 8.27
CA CYS A 107 -17.67 -9.42 8.40
C CYS A 107 -18.69 -10.20 9.22
N SER A 108 -19.47 -9.54 10.07
CA SER A 108 -20.49 -10.25 10.84
C SER A 108 -21.63 -10.75 9.95
N VAL A 109 -22.23 -11.86 10.33
CA VAL A 109 -23.38 -12.46 9.62
C VAL A 109 -24.54 -11.47 9.51
N GLU A 110 -24.75 -10.65 10.56
CA GLU A 110 -25.82 -9.64 10.60
C GLU A 110 -25.61 -8.57 9.54
N GLN A 111 -24.35 -8.10 9.36
CA GLN A 111 -24.05 -7.09 8.35
C GLN A 111 -24.27 -7.64 6.94
N VAL A 112 -23.77 -8.85 6.67
CA VAL A 112 -23.98 -9.49 5.36
C VAL A 112 -25.47 -9.73 5.11
N THR A 113 -26.21 -10.20 6.11
CA THR A 113 -27.66 -10.40 6.03
C THR A 113 -28.39 -9.09 5.72
N PHE A 114 -28.00 -7.99 6.38
CA PHE A 114 -28.56 -6.66 6.12
C PHE A 114 -28.30 -6.21 4.68
N ASP A 115 -27.08 -6.36 4.17
CA ASP A 115 -26.71 -5.99 2.80
C ASP A 115 -27.51 -6.81 1.77
N LEU A 116 -27.67 -8.12 2.00
CA LEU A 116 -28.48 -8.99 1.15
C LEU A 116 -29.96 -8.58 1.12
N GLN A 117 -30.53 -8.22 2.28
CA GLN A 117 -31.90 -7.72 2.39
C GLN A 117 -32.06 -6.38 1.64
N LEU A 118 -31.09 -5.47 1.75
CA LEU A 118 -31.09 -4.21 1.01
C LEU A 118 -31.14 -4.45 -0.51
N HIS A 119 -30.49 -5.51 -0.99
CA HIS A 119 -30.50 -5.93 -2.39
C HIS A 119 -31.62 -6.94 -2.73
N ARG A 120 -32.64 -7.06 -1.84
CA ARG A 120 -33.86 -7.85 -2.04
C ARG A 120 -33.61 -9.35 -2.25
N VAL A 121 -32.61 -9.91 -1.56
CA VAL A 121 -32.44 -11.37 -1.48
C VAL A 121 -33.52 -11.90 -0.53
N ALA A 122 -34.34 -12.85 -1.01
CA ALA A 122 -35.47 -13.35 -0.25
C ALA A 122 -35.07 -14.23 0.93
N ASP A 123 -34.01 -15.03 0.75
CA ASP A 123 -33.46 -15.91 1.78
C ASP A 123 -31.94 -15.68 1.92
N PRO A 124 -31.53 -14.74 2.78
CA PRO A 124 -30.11 -14.48 3.03
C PRO A 124 -29.37 -15.69 3.64
N ALA A 125 -30.03 -16.48 4.48
CA ALA A 125 -29.39 -17.63 5.12
C ALA A 125 -29.03 -18.70 4.09
N GLN A 126 -29.95 -19.01 3.17
CA GLN A 126 -29.68 -19.94 2.08
C GLN A 126 -28.58 -19.39 1.14
N ALA A 127 -28.59 -18.08 0.83
CA ALA A 127 -27.55 -17.46 -0.01
C ALA A 127 -26.16 -17.60 0.62
N ILE A 128 -26.04 -17.43 1.94
CA ILE A 128 -24.78 -17.61 2.69
C ILE A 128 -24.37 -19.09 2.64
N ALA A 129 -25.30 -20.01 2.90
CA ALA A 129 -25.02 -21.45 2.83
C ALA A 129 -24.52 -21.87 1.43
N ASP A 130 -25.16 -21.37 0.37
CA ASP A 130 -24.76 -21.63 -1.02
C ASP A 130 -23.38 -21.04 -1.35
N ALA A 131 -23.04 -19.86 -0.79
CA ALA A 131 -21.72 -19.25 -0.96
C ALA A 131 -20.61 -20.02 -0.23
N CYS A 132 -20.89 -20.55 0.96
CA CYS A 132 -19.99 -21.43 1.69
C CYS A 132 -19.80 -22.78 0.97
N ALA A 133 -20.89 -23.39 0.47
CA ALA A 133 -20.83 -24.64 -0.28
C ALA A 133 -20.06 -24.52 -1.60
N ALA A 134 -20.02 -23.31 -2.17
CA ALA A 134 -19.22 -22.98 -3.37
C ALA A 134 -17.77 -22.58 -3.05
N GLU A 135 -17.33 -22.67 -1.80
CA GLU A 135 -15.98 -22.32 -1.32
C GLU A 135 -15.54 -20.88 -1.65
N VAL A 136 -16.50 -20.00 -1.89
CA VAL A 136 -16.24 -18.57 -2.12
C VAL A 136 -16.09 -17.83 -0.78
N VAL A 137 -16.82 -18.29 0.22
CA VAL A 137 -16.93 -17.73 1.56
C VAL A 137 -16.71 -18.82 2.58
N GLU A 138 -16.06 -18.49 3.67
CA GLU A 138 -15.85 -19.35 4.83
C GLU A 138 -16.57 -18.76 6.05
N SER A 139 -17.29 -19.60 6.79
CA SER A 139 -17.84 -19.25 8.10
C SER A 139 -16.76 -19.46 9.15
N ILE A 140 -16.44 -18.43 9.88
CA ILE A 140 -15.42 -18.43 10.93
C ILE A 140 -16.11 -18.37 12.29
N ASP A 141 -15.93 -19.41 13.07
CA ASP A 141 -16.32 -19.45 14.48
C ASP A 141 -15.07 -19.24 15.32
N SER A 142 -14.97 -18.08 15.91
CA SER A 142 -13.84 -17.68 16.74
C SER A 142 -14.31 -17.26 18.14
N VAL A 143 -13.41 -17.36 19.11
CA VAL A 143 -13.67 -16.96 20.50
C VAL A 143 -13.83 -15.43 20.62
N VAL A 144 -13.19 -14.69 19.73
CA VAL A 144 -13.15 -13.21 19.79
C VAL A 144 -14.18 -12.59 18.86
N ASP A 145 -14.32 -13.09 17.63
CA ASP A 145 -15.26 -12.52 16.64
C ASP A 145 -15.68 -13.60 15.64
N SER A 146 -16.97 -13.89 15.56
CA SER A 146 -17.53 -14.86 14.62
C SER A 146 -18.13 -14.14 13.41
N GLY A 147 -18.01 -14.75 12.22
CA GLY A 147 -18.53 -14.11 11.01
C GLY A 147 -18.22 -14.85 9.72
N LEU A 148 -18.26 -14.11 8.63
CA LEU A 148 -18.01 -14.59 7.29
C LEU A 148 -16.76 -13.91 6.72
N ALA A 149 -15.90 -14.68 6.09
CA ALA A 149 -14.72 -14.21 5.39
C ALA A 149 -14.73 -14.67 3.93
N LEU A 150 -14.14 -13.89 3.02
CA LEU A 150 -13.79 -14.44 1.72
C LEU A 150 -12.75 -15.54 1.92
N ALA A 151 -12.97 -16.71 1.34
CA ALA A 151 -12.14 -17.89 1.54
C ALA A 151 -10.64 -17.61 1.33
N ARG A 152 -10.30 -16.79 0.33
CA ARG A 152 -8.90 -16.38 0.05
C ARG A 152 -8.26 -15.60 1.20
N TYR A 153 -9.01 -14.77 1.94
CA TYR A 153 -8.47 -14.01 3.06
C TYR A 153 -8.37 -14.85 4.32
N ALA A 154 -9.36 -15.72 4.59
CA ALA A 154 -9.29 -16.69 5.67
C ALA A 154 -8.07 -17.62 5.50
N GLU A 155 -7.87 -18.13 4.29
CA GLU A 155 -6.71 -18.96 3.94
C GLU A 155 -5.38 -18.20 4.07
N ALA A 156 -5.34 -16.93 3.65
CA ALA A 156 -4.15 -16.11 3.81
C ALA A 156 -3.79 -15.89 5.29
N GLU A 157 -4.77 -15.58 6.14
CA GLU A 157 -4.54 -15.38 7.58
C GLU A 157 -4.14 -16.69 8.28
N ARG A 158 -4.75 -17.83 7.90
CA ARG A 158 -4.34 -19.15 8.38
C ARG A 158 -2.91 -19.49 7.97
N SER A 159 -2.57 -19.25 6.71
CA SER A 159 -1.22 -19.46 6.19
C SER A 159 -0.16 -18.59 6.89
N ILE A 160 -0.50 -17.36 7.27
CA ILE A 160 0.37 -16.51 8.10
C ILE A 160 0.60 -17.16 9.46
N ALA A 161 -0.46 -17.57 10.16
CA ALA A 161 -0.36 -18.17 11.49
C ALA A 161 0.47 -19.46 11.46
N GLU A 162 0.19 -20.37 10.51
CA GLU A 162 0.97 -21.60 10.31
C GLU A 162 2.46 -21.31 10.06
N ALA A 163 2.75 -20.30 9.25
CA ALA A 163 4.13 -19.94 8.96
C ALA A 163 4.83 -19.31 10.17
N VAL A 164 4.12 -18.50 10.98
CA VAL A 164 4.66 -17.94 12.24
C VAL A 164 5.02 -19.06 13.20
N HIS A 165 4.13 -20.04 13.42
CA HIS A 165 4.42 -21.19 14.27
C HIS A 165 5.61 -21.99 13.73
N ARG A 166 5.59 -22.33 12.44
CA ARG A 166 6.68 -23.07 11.78
C ARG A 166 8.04 -22.39 11.92
N LEU A 167 8.13 -21.10 11.64
CA LEU A 167 9.38 -20.35 11.77
C LEU A 167 9.84 -20.27 13.24
N THR A 168 8.91 -20.12 14.18
CA THR A 168 9.21 -20.11 15.62
C THR A 168 9.79 -21.44 16.07
N ASP A 169 9.22 -22.55 15.61
CA ASP A 169 9.62 -23.90 16.02
C ASP A 169 10.94 -24.36 15.36
N THR A 170 11.24 -23.86 14.16
CA THR A 170 12.39 -24.34 13.36
C THR A 170 13.63 -23.45 13.46
N ALA A 171 13.49 -22.21 13.93
CA ALA A 171 14.60 -21.28 14.03
C ALA A 171 15.65 -21.73 15.06
N THR A 172 16.92 -21.52 14.71
CA THR A 172 18.05 -21.74 15.60
C THR A 172 18.77 -20.42 15.86
N VAL A 173 19.13 -20.14 17.11
CA VAL A 173 19.76 -18.89 17.52
C VAL A 173 20.94 -18.52 16.63
N ILE A 174 20.89 -17.32 16.04
CA ILE A 174 21.99 -16.74 15.26
C ILE A 174 23.01 -16.13 16.25
N GLY A 175 24.27 -16.57 16.18
CA GLY A 175 25.37 -15.82 16.83
C GLY A 175 25.65 -16.13 18.30
N LYS A 176 25.33 -17.29 18.83
CA LYS A 176 25.98 -17.75 20.08
C LYS A 176 27.46 -18.02 19.80
N ILE A 177 28.25 -16.96 19.67
CA ILE A 177 29.69 -17.06 19.98
C ILE A 177 29.78 -17.52 21.44
N ARG A 178 30.39 -18.69 21.66
CA ARG A 178 30.63 -19.27 22.99
C ARG A 178 30.90 -18.15 24.02
N ALA A 179 30.04 -18.03 25.00
CA ALA A 179 30.21 -17.14 26.13
C ALA A 179 31.44 -17.54 26.89
N GLY A 180 32.59 -17.06 26.46
CA GLY A 180 33.74 -16.89 27.33
C GLY A 180 33.28 -15.93 28.43
N LYS A 181 33.47 -16.32 29.69
CA LYS A 181 33.10 -15.60 30.91
C LYS A 181 33.30 -14.08 30.78
N ARG A 182 32.29 -13.34 30.32
CA ARG A 182 32.26 -11.87 30.41
C ARG A 182 31.67 -11.48 31.74
N ARG A 183 32.43 -10.74 32.52
CA ARG A 183 32.02 -10.11 33.77
C ARG A 183 30.85 -9.16 33.50
N LYS A 184 29.87 -9.17 34.40
CA LYS A 184 28.60 -8.45 34.39
C LYS A 184 28.71 -6.94 34.68
N SER A 185 29.85 -6.31 34.45
CA SER A 185 30.05 -4.89 34.72
C SER A 185 30.68 -4.19 33.51
N ASP A 186 30.04 -3.11 33.06
CA ASP A 186 30.57 -2.04 32.22
C ASP A 186 30.91 -2.37 30.77
N VAL A 187 30.00 -3.05 30.06
CA VAL A 187 30.09 -3.08 28.60
C VAL A 187 29.23 -1.93 28.04
N ILE A 188 29.90 -0.81 27.75
CA ILE A 188 29.38 0.17 26.81
C ILE A 188 29.09 -0.62 25.53
N ASP A 189 27.82 -0.64 25.09
CA ASP A 189 27.42 -1.27 23.84
C ASP A 189 28.25 -0.65 22.71
N PRO A 190 29.05 -1.43 21.95
CA PRO A 190 29.92 -0.89 20.90
C PRO A 190 29.14 -0.12 19.84
N ASP A 191 27.85 -0.41 19.70
CA ASP A 191 26.96 0.27 18.77
C ASP A 191 26.19 1.43 19.43
N GLY A 192 26.36 1.64 20.74
CA GLY A 192 25.72 2.70 21.52
C GLY A 192 24.19 2.57 21.56
N LEU A 193 23.67 1.35 21.51
CA LEU A 193 22.24 1.08 21.65
C LEU A 193 21.82 1.15 23.11
N ASP A 194 20.60 1.61 23.36
CA ASP A 194 19.99 1.48 24.67
C ASP A 194 19.56 0.02 24.96
N PRO A 195 19.22 -0.30 26.23
CA PRO A 195 18.83 -1.66 26.61
C PRO A 195 17.60 -2.19 25.86
N VAL A 196 16.63 -1.32 25.48
CA VAL A 196 15.43 -1.72 24.74
C VAL A 196 15.77 -2.05 23.29
N GLN A 197 16.58 -1.20 22.64
CA GLN A 197 17.10 -1.46 21.30
C GLN A 197 17.92 -2.75 21.27
N ARG A 198 18.78 -2.98 22.29
CA ARG A 198 19.56 -4.22 22.41
C ARG A 198 18.67 -5.45 22.58
N SER A 199 17.56 -5.34 23.34
CA SER A 199 16.57 -6.41 23.43
C SER A 199 15.95 -6.75 22.07
N ALA A 200 15.66 -5.73 21.23
CA ALA A 200 15.14 -5.96 19.88
C ALA A 200 16.14 -6.68 18.98
N VAL A 201 17.45 -6.33 19.07
CA VAL A 201 18.50 -7.05 18.34
C VAL A 201 18.55 -8.51 18.77
N ASN A 202 18.55 -8.76 20.09
CA ASN A 202 18.57 -10.13 20.61
C ASN A 202 17.35 -10.92 20.15
N ASN A 203 16.15 -10.33 20.22
CA ASN A 203 14.94 -11.01 19.78
C ASN A 203 14.98 -11.40 18.28
N ALA A 204 15.52 -10.52 17.43
CA ALA A 204 15.65 -10.82 16.00
C ALA A 204 16.61 -11.98 15.71
N LEU A 205 17.64 -12.15 16.54
CA LEU A 205 18.67 -13.19 16.39
C LEU A 205 18.34 -14.49 17.15
N ASP A 206 17.53 -14.41 18.19
CA ASP A 206 17.20 -15.56 19.06
C ASP A 206 15.87 -16.24 18.66
N HIS A 207 14.96 -15.57 17.95
CA HIS A 207 13.62 -16.07 17.64
C HIS A 207 13.35 -16.10 16.14
N GLY A 208 12.60 -17.09 15.69
CA GLY A 208 12.25 -17.26 14.27
C GLY A 208 11.36 -16.14 13.71
N VAL A 209 10.49 -15.56 14.55
CA VAL A 209 9.73 -14.35 14.19
C VAL A 209 9.83 -13.34 15.32
N SER A 210 10.08 -12.08 15.00
CA SER A 210 10.14 -10.97 15.97
C SER A 210 9.55 -9.69 15.40
N VAL A 211 9.02 -8.84 16.27
CA VAL A 211 8.43 -7.55 15.89
C VAL A 211 9.17 -6.41 16.59
N LEU A 212 9.58 -5.41 15.80
CA LEU A 212 10.09 -4.13 16.27
C LEU A 212 9.09 -3.02 15.89
N THR A 213 8.49 -2.39 16.89
CA THR A 213 7.56 -1.28 16.65
C THR A 213 8.05 0.00 17.36
N GLY A 214 7.55 1.14 16.90
CA GLY A 214 7.88 2.44 17.49
C GLY A 214 7.59 3.58 16.53
N GLY A 215 7.46 4.79 17.07
CA GLY A 215 7.22 6.00 16.29
C GLY A 215 8.43 6.40 15.42
N PRO A 216 8.26 7.44 14.59
CA PRO A 216 9.37 8.03 13.86
C PRO A 216 10.42 8.60 14.82
N GLY A 217 11.72 8.46 14.49
CA GLY A 217 12.81 8.98 15.31
C GLY A 217 13.15 8.18 16.56
N THR A 218 12.51 7.02 16.80
CA THR A 218 12.81 6.15 17.96
C THR A 218 14.02 5.23 17.76
N GLY A 219 14.68 5.30 16.60
CA GLY A 219 15.89 4.54 16.34
C GLY A 219 15.67 3.15 15.75
N LYS A 220 14.49 2.84 15.21
CA LYS A 220 14.21 1.57 14.52
C LYS A 220 15.28 1.21 13.49
N SER A 221 15.58 2.13 12.59
CA SER A 221 16.55 1.91 11.51
C SER A 221 17.96 1.61 12.02
N ARG A 222 18.40 2.29 13.11
CA ARG A 222 19.67 2.01 13.75
C ARG A 222 19.70 0.61 14.37
N THR A 223 18.59 0.20 14.98
CA THR A 223 18.43 -1.14 15.55
C THR A 223 18.50 -2.19 14.44
N VAL A 224 17.80 -1.98 13.31
CA VAL A 224 17.85 -2.86 12.14
C VAL A 224 19.26 -2.97 11.58
N ALA A 225 19.96 -1.86 11.37
CA ALA A 225 21.35 -1.87 10.89
C ALA A 225 22.29 -2.67 11.81
N THR A 226 22.04 -2.66 13.12
CA THR A 226 22.81 -3.49 14.06
C THR A 226 22.45 -4.96 13.93
N VAL A 227 21.18 -5.32 13.76
CA VAL A 227 20.74 -6.71 13.50
C VAL A 227 21.42 -7.27 12.26
N VAL A 228 21.43 -6.52 11.16
CA VAL A 228 22.09 -6.90 9.91
C VAL A 228 23.58 -7.18 10.14
N ARG A 229 24.30 -6.22 10.73
CA ARG A 229 25.74 -6.38 10.99
C ARG A 229 26.06 -7.57 11.91
N GLU A 230 25.26 -7.83 12.92
CA GLU A 230 25.48 -8.97 13.83
C GLU A 230 25.19 -10.30 13.14
N ALA A 231 24.14 -10.37 12.29
CA ALA A 231 23.85 -11.55 11.51
C ALA A 231 24.99 -11.84 10.49
N GLU A 232 25.46 -10.83 9.76
CA GLU A 232 26.58 -10.95 8.82
C GLU A 232 27.89 -11.35 9.51
N ARG A 233 28.18 -10.79 10.69
CA ARG A 233 29.33 -11.20 11.53
C ARG A 233 29.25 -12.67 11.96
N ALA A 234 28.03 -13.19 12.10
CA ALA A 234 27.78 -14.61 12.38
C ALA A 234 27.84 -15.48 11.10
N GLY A 235 28.17 -14.89 9.95
CA GLY A 235 28.23 -15.59 8.65
C GLY A 235 26.86 -15.93 8.07
N LYS A 236 25.82 -15.19 8.45
CA LYS A 236 24.43 -15.39 7.98
C LYS A 236 24.10 -14.47 6.82
N SER A 237 23.33 -15.01 5.86
CA SER A 237 22.80 -14.28 4.72
C SER A 237 21.56 -13.49 5.14
N VAL A 238 21.47 -12.20 4.71
CA VAL A 238 20.38 -11.30 5.07
C VAL A 238 19.67 -10.79 3.82
N ALA A 239 18.33 -10.75 3.85
CA ALA A 239 17.52 -10.01 2.90
C ALA A 239 16.84 -8.83 3.58
N LEU A 240 16.93 -7.65 2.97
CA LEU A 240 16.22 -6.45 3.40
C LEU A 240 15.10 -6.13 2.42
N ALA A 241 13.89 -5.97 2.94
CA ALA A 241 12.73 -5.70 2.12
C ALA A 241 11.80 -4.64 2.70
N ALA A 242 11.05 -3.97 1.83
CA ALA A 242 9.99 -3.04 2.23
C ALA A 242 8.82 -3.10 1.23
N PRO A 243 7.60 -2.65 1.60
CA PRO A 243 6.46 -2.65 0.68
C PRO A 243 6.62 -1.73 -0.52
N THR A 244 7.41 -0.65 -0.40
CA THR A 244 7.60 0.35 -1.47
C THR A 244 9.08 0.49 -1.84
N GLY A 245 9.35 0.89 -3.11
CA GLY A 245 10.73 1.09 -3.60
C GLY A 245 11.48 2.17 -2.81
N ARG A 246 10.79 3.23 -2.42
CA ARG A 246 11.40 4.32 -1.64
C ARG A 246 11.78 3.89 -0.22
N ALA A 247 10.92 3.11 0.44
CA ALA A 247 11.24 2.55 1.74
C ALA A 247 12.41 1.56 1.64
N ALA A 248 12.44 0.73 0.59
CA ALA A 248 13.57 -0.17 0.33
C ALA A 248 14.89 0.59 0.11
N LYS A 249 14.87 1.64 -0.73
CA LYS A 249 16.06 2.48 -0.96
C LYS A 249 16.57 3.10 0.34
N ARG A 250 15.66 3.66 1.15
CA ARG A 250 16.02 4.22 2.45
C ARG A 250 16.62 3.17 3.39
N LEU A 251 16.03 1.97 3.41
CA LEU A 251 16.53 0.86 4.21
C LEU A 251 17.94 0.46 3.76
N ALA A 252 18.20 0.41 2.45
CA ALA A 252 19.52 0.15 1.88
C ALA A 252 20.56 1.19 2.32
N GLU A 253 20.24 2.48 2.23
CA GLU A 253 21.12 3.58 2.66
C GLU A 253 21.44 3.52 4.16
N LEU A 254 20.46 3.16 5.00
CA LEU A 254 20.63 3.08 6.46
C LEU A 254 21.41 1.86 6.93
N CYS A 255 21.29 0.75 6.21
CA CYS A 255 21.98 -0.51 6.55
C CYS A 255 23.30 -0.69 5.80
N ASP A 256 23.62 0.19 4.83
CA ASP A 256 24.74 0.05 3.88
C ASP A 256 24.74 -1.34 3.22
N ALA A 257 23.54 -1.80 2.81
CA ALA A 257 23.30 -3.12 2.23
C ALA A 257 22.22 -3.06 1.16
N GLU A 258 22.17 -4.05 0.26
CA GLU A 258 21.13 -4.12 -0.76
C GLU A 258 19.75 -4.37 -0.12
N ALA A 259 18.76 -3.55 -0.48
CA ALA A 259 17.37 -3.74 -0.10
C ALA A 259 16.45 -3.61 -1.31
N MET A 260 15.34 -4.31 -1.29
CA MET A 260 14.41 -4.35 -2.41
C MET A 260 12.95 -4.32 -1.96
N THR A 261 12.02 -4.18 -2.91
CA THR A 261 10.61 -4.32 -2.56
C THR A 261 10.27 -5.79 -2.27
N ILE A 262 9.29 -6.03 -1.38
CA ILE A 262 8.81 -7.40 -1.09
C ILE A 262 8.41 -8.10 -2.39
N HIS A 263 7.74 -7.41 -3.31
CA HIS A 263 7.38 -7.95 -4.62
C HIS A 263 8.61 -8.42 -5.42
N ARG A 264 9.69 -7.64 -5.41
CA ARG A 264 10.95 -8.03 -6.10
C ARG A 264 11.63 -9.19 -5.39
N LEU A 265 11.64 -9.22 -4.07
CA LEU A 265 12.19 -10.31 -3.27
C LEU A 265 11.48 -11.64 -3.57
N LEU A 266 10.16 -11.61 -3.70
CA LEU A 266 9.34 -12.77 -4.02
C LEU A 266 9.38 -13.17 -5.50
N GLY A 267 9.94 -12.33 -6.36
CA GLY A 267 10.02 -12.59 -7.81
C GLY A 267 8.63 -12.62 -8.43
N VAL A 268 8.06 -11.42 -8.72
CA VAL A 268 6.79 -11.34 -9.46
C VAL A 268 6.95 -12.04 -10.79
N GLN A 269 6.22 -13.12 -11.03
CA GLN A 269 6.16 -13.76 -12.34
C GLN A 269 5.10 -13.05 -13.19
N PRO A 270 5.49 -12.45 -14.32
CA PRO A 270 4.52 -12.06 -15.31
C PRO A 270 3.82 -13.33 -15.81
N ARG A 271 2.51 -13.44 -15.66
CA ARG A 271 1.76 -14.42 -16.44
C ARG A 271 1.92 -14.02 -17.90
N ALA A 272 2.75 -14.73 -18.60
CA ALA A 272 2.72 -14.74 -20.05
C ALA A 272 1.37 -15.33 -20.46
N SER A 273 0.35 -14.50 -20.64
CA SER A 273 -0.71 -14.84 -21.55
C SER A 273 -0.05 -14.80 -22.93
N THR A 274 0.50 -15.91 -23.37
CA THR A 274 0.90 -16.10 -24.75
C THR A 274 -0.35 -15.87 -25.59
N SER A 275 -0.48 -14.66 -26.14
CA SER A 275 -1.19 -14.51 -27.40
C SER A 275 -0.49 -15.48 -28.36
N ALA A 276 -1.24 -16.28 -29.05
CA ALA A 276 -0.76 -17.31 -29.98
C ALA A 276 0.24 -16.81 -31.06
N ASP A 277 0.63 -15.55 -31.02
CA ASP A 277 1.45 -14.86 -32.03
C ASP A 277 2.75 -14.20 -31.51
N GLY A 278 3.19 -14.46 -30.31
CA GLY A 278 4.57 -14.09 -29.89
C GLY A 278 4.96 -12.61 -29.96
N THR A 279 4.03 -11.65 -30.00
CA THR A 279 4.35 -10.23 -30.28
C THR A 279 3.84 -9.21 -29.26
N SER A 280 3.21 -9.60 -28.17
CA SER A 280 2.95 -8.68 -27.02
C SER A 280 2.58 -9.51 -25.82
N ALA A 281 3.53 -9.72 -24.91
CA ALA A 281 3.25 -10.18 -23.57
C ALA A 281 2.56 -9.03 -22.81
N VAL A 282 1.26 -9.15 -22.59
CA VAL A 282 0.58 -8.35 -21.57
C VAL A 282 0.98 -8.98 -20.24
N ILE A 283 1.83 -8.28 -19.49
CA ILE A 283 2.30 -8.73 -18.19
C ILE A 283 1.16 -8.49 -17.20
N ASP A 284 0.45 -9.57 -16.84
CA ASP A 284 -0.54 -9.56 -15.76
C ASP A 284 0.19 -9.79 -14.43
N PHE A 285 0.29 -8.77 -13.60
CA PHE A 285 0.88 -8.82 -12.27
C PHE A 285 -0.03 -9.48 -11.21
N SER A 286 -1.22 -9.96 -11.55
CA SER A 286 -2.06 -10.79 -10.68
C SER A 286 -1.58 -12.25 -10.63
N ALA A 287 -0.54 -12.60 -11.36
CA ALA A 287 0.06 -13.91 -11.37
C ALA A 287 1.04 -14.07 -10.21
N GLY A 288 0.99 -15.20 -9.56
CA GLY A 288 1.70 -15.54 -8.34
C GLY A 288 3.19 -15.18 -8.28
N PHE A 289 3.73 -15.28 -7.10
CA PHE A 289 5.14 -15.08 -6.84
C PHE A 289 5.95 -16.33 -7.25
N ALA A 290 7.19 -16.13 -7.70
CA ALA A 290 8.11 -17.23 -8.00
C ALA A 290 8.54 -17.94 -6.71
N ARG A 291 8.81 -17.15 -5.66
CA ARG A 291 9.20 -17.68 -4.35
C ARG A 291 7.98 -18.10 -3.55
N GLY A 292 8.07 -19.25 -2.89
CA GLY A 292 7.02 -19.85 -2.08
C GLY A 292 7.56 -21.08 -1.37
N ARG A 293 6.69 -21.98 -0.91
CA ARG A 293 7.11 -23.16 -0.15
C ARG A 293 7.98 -24.13 -0.95
N GLU A 294 7.73 -24.26 -2.26
CA GLU A 294 8.48 -25.17 -3.14
C GLU A 294 9.83 -24.58 -3.56
N TRP A 295 9.92 -23.27 -3.64
CA TRP A 295 11.15 -22.55 -3.95
C TRP A 295 11.31 -21.37 -2.98
N PRO A 296 11.74 -21.64 -1.74
CA PRO A 296 11.83 -20.65 -0.70
C PRO A 296 12.95 -19.62 -0.94
N LEU A 297 12.97 -18.60 -0.10
CA LEU A 297 14.07 -17.66 0.01
C LEU A 297 15.27 -18.36 0.61
N ASP A 298 16.47 -18.03 0.11
CA ASP A 298 17.72 -18.67 0.51
C ASP A 298 18.39 -18.00 1.74
N GLN A 299 17.79 -16.92 2.26
CA GLN A 299 18.37 -16.12 3.32
C GLN A 299 18.06 -16.67 4.71
N ASP A 300 19.08 -16.61 5.59
CA ASP A 300 18.95 -16.98 7.00
C ASP A 300 18.12 -15.98 7.82
N LEU A 301 18.17 -14.70 7.44
CA LEU A 301 17.41 -13.61 8.07
C LEU A 301 16.73 -12.75 7.00
N VAL A 302 15.44 -12.51 7.18
CA VAL A 302 14.65 -11.57 6.38
C VAL A 302 14.18 -10.44 7.28
N VAL A 303 14.49 -9.20 6.90
CA VAL A 303 14.00 -8.00 7.60
C VAL A 303 13.02 -7.26 6.71
N VAL A 304 11.84 -6.97 7.24
CA VAL A 304 10.79 -6.24 6.53
C VAL A 304 10.50 -4.94 7.27
N ASP A 305 10.85 -3.81 6.67
CA ASP A 305 10.53 -2.48 7.22
C ASP A 305 9.22 -1.92 6.63
N GLU A 306 8.64 -0.91 7.28
CA GLU A 306 7.35 -0.29 6.96
C GLU A 306 6.19 -1.33 6.91
N ALA A 307 6.22 -2.33 7.77
CA ALA A 307 5.27 -3.44 7.80
C ALA A 307 3.81 -3.02 8.14
N SER A 308 3.57 -1.79 8.58
CA SER A 308 2.21 -1.22 8.69
C SER A 308 1.45 -1.22 7.35
N MET A 309 2.19 -1.20 6.22
CA MET A 309 1.63 -1.24 4.87
C MET A 309 1.40 -2.66 4.34
N LEU A 310 1.76 -3.69 5.10
CA LEU A 310 1.66 -5.08 4.68
C LEU A 310 0.21 -5.57 4.81
N ASP A 311 -0.42 -5.90 3.69
CA ASP A 311 -1.73 -6.54 3.68
C ASP A 311 -1.62 -8.06 3.89
N VAL A 312 -2.77 -8.71 4.07
CA VAL A 312 -2.82 -10.13 4.41
C VAL A 312 -2.29 -11.03 3.28
N GLU A 313 -2.57 -10.70 2.01
CA GLU A 313 -2.16 -11.54 0.87
C GLU A 313 -0.64 -11.45 0.64
N LEU A 314 -0.07 -10.25 0.71
CA LEU A 314 1.37 -10.04 0.57
C LEU A 314 2.14 -10.63 1.75
N ALA A 315 1.60 -10.52 2.99
CA ALA A 315 2.18 -11.13 4.17
C ALA A 315 2.19 -12.66 4.08
N ALA A 316 1.06 -13.26 3.68
CA ALA A 316 0.97 -14.71 3.49
C ALA A 316 2.00 -15.21 2.46
N ALA A 317 2.13 -14.51 1.33
CA ALA A 317 3.11 -14.85 0.31
C ALA A 317 4.56 -14.78 0.84
N LEU A 318 4.89 -13.72 1.59
CA LEU A 318 6.21 -13.52 2.17
C LEU A 318 6.56 -14.61 3.19
N LEU A 319 5.67 -14.85 4.17
CA LEU A 319 5.92 -15.85 5.21
C LEU A 319 5.98 -17.27 4.64
N LYS A 320 5.16 -17.55 3.63
CA LYS A 320 5.21 -18.82 2.89
C LYS A 320 6.52 -19.04 2.15
N ALA A 321 7.15 -17.96 1.68
CA ALA A 321 8.44 -18.01 0.98
C ALA A 321 9.64 -18.14 1.94
N CYS A 322 9.51 -17.85 3.23
CA CYS A 322 10.56 -18.08 4.22
C CYS A 322 10.78 -19.60 4.42
N ALA A 323 12.03 -20.07 4.29
CA ALA A 323 12.41 -21.46 4.54
C ALA A 323 12.28 -21.81 6.05
N ASP A 324 12.27 -23.11 6.34
CA ASP A 324 12.40 -23.58 7.73
C ASP A 324 13.76 -23.14 8.29
N GLY A 325 13.76 -22.56 9.49
CA GLY A 325 14.96 -22.02 10.11
C GLY A 325 15.30 -20.58 9.76
N THR A 326 14.60 -19.96 8.80
CA THR A 326 14.73 -18.52 8.52
C THR A 326 14.22 -17.68 9.69
N HIS A 327 14.97 -16.65 10.06
CA HIS A 327 14.52 -15.61 10.98
C HIS A 327 13.79 -14.50 10.20
N LEU A 328 12.63 -14.06 10.70
CA LEU A 328 11.85 -12.97 10.13
C LEU A 328 11.69 -11.85 11.15
N MET A 329 12.30 -10.69 10.88
CA MET A 329 12.11 -9.49 11.68
C MET A 329 11.12 -8.55 10.98
N ILE A 330 10.00 -8.27 11.62
CA ILE A 330 8.95 -7.37 11.13
C ILE A 330 9.09 -6.03 11.84
N VAL A 331 9.31 -4.96 11.07
CA VAL A 331 9.57 -3.61 11.59
C VAL A 331 8.49 -2.66 11.09
N GLY A 332 7.91 -1.86 11.98
CA GLY A 332 6.88 -0.89 11.57
C GLY A 332 6.37 -0.02 12.71
N ASP A 333 5.36 0.77 12.41
CA ASP A 333 4.66 1.62 13.37
C ASP A 333 3.15 1.35 13.28
N SER A 334 2.59 0.66 14.28
CA SER A 334 1.17 0.32 14.33
C SER A 334 0.23 1.53 14.46
N ALA A 335 0.78 2.71 14.81
CA ALA A 335 0.01 3.95 14.89
C ALA A 335 -0.06 4.72 13.56
N GLN A 336 0.70 4.28 12.54
CA GLN A 336 0.60 4.82 11.18
C GLN A 336 -0.60 4.25 10.43
N LEU A 337 -0.83 4.75 9.21
CA LEU A 337 -1.88 4.22 8.35
C LEU A 337 -1.66 2.71 8.10
N PRO A 338 -2.71 1.89 8.23
CA PRO A 338 -2.64 0.48 7.87
C PRO A 338 -2.48 0.30 6.35
N SER A 339 -2.30 -0.94 5.91
CA SER A 339 -2.27 -1.32 4.49
C SER A 339 -3.48 -0.80 3.72
N ILE A 340 -3.32 -0.57 2.41
CA ILE A 340 -4.47 -0.27 1.52
C ILE A 340 -5.32 -1.52 1.35
N GLY A 341 -4.67 -2.69 1.20
CA GLY A 341 -5.34 -3.98 1.15
C GLY A 341 -5.92 -4.40 2.50
N PRO A 342 -6.72 -5.49 2.53
CA PRO A 342 -7.35 -5.99 3.74
C PRO A 342 -6.36 -6.61 4.72
N GLY A 343 -6.78 -6.70 5.97
CA GLY A 343 -5.97 -7.20 7.08
C GLY A 343 -5.20 -6.10 7.81
N GLN A 344 -4.62 -6.45 8.94
CA GLN A 344 -3.78 -5.58 9.78
C GLN A 344 -2.66 -6.37 10.45
N VAL A 345 -1.89 -7.08 9.65
CA VAL A 345 -0.93 -8.12 10.08
C VAL A 345 0.00 -7.67 11.21
N LEU A 346 0.60 -6.47 11.10
CA LEU A 346 1.47 -5.94 12.16
C LEU A 346 0.73 -5.75 13.48
N ALA A 347 -0.49 -5.21 13.44
CA ALA A 347 -1.29 -4.98 14.65
C ALA A 347 -1.76 -6.30 15.28
N ASP A 348 -2.13 -7.29 14.46
CA ASP A 348 -2.57 -8.60 14.93
C ASP A 348 -1.40 -9.39 15.54
N LEU A 349 -0.21 -9.35 14.94
CA LEU A 349 1.01 -9.94 15.53
C LEU A 349 1.36 -9.31 16.89
N ILE A 350 1.25 -7.99 17.01
CA ILE A 350 1.48 -7.30 18.29
C ILE A 350 0.42 -7.70 19.34
N ALA A 351 -0.85 -7.79 18.93
CA ALA A 351 -1.97 -8.06 19.82
C ALA A 351 -2.05 -9.53 20.26
N SER A 352 -1.63 -10.47 19.41
CA SER A 352 -1.63 -11.92 19.71
C SER A 352 -0.64 -12.30 20.79
N LYS A 353 0.48 -11.56 20.90
CA LYS A 353 1.63 -11.92 21.77
C LYS A 353 2.27 -13.28 21.45
N ALA A 354 1.97 -13.84 20.29
CA ALA A 354 2.53 -15.12 19.83
C ALA A 354 4.03 -15.02 19.52
N VAL A 355 4.53 -13.83 19.28
CA VAL A 355 5.92 -13.54 18.95
C VAL A 355 6.49 -12.45 19.85
N PRO A 356 7.82 -12.40 20.10
CA PRO A 356 8.43 -11.32 20.86
C PRO A 356 8.26 -9.97 20.16
N VAL A 357 7.76 -9.00 20.90
CA VAL A 357 7.52 -7.62 20.45
C VAL A 357 8.34 -6.67 21.28
N VAL A 358 9.08 -5.77 20.63
CA VAL A 358 9.77 -4.66 21.29
C VAL A 358 9.22 -3.35 20.75
N GLU A 359 8.74 -2.49 21.65
CA GLU A 359 8.30 -1.13 21.34
C GLU A 359 9.36 -0.12 21.75
N LEU A 360 9.88 0.65 20.79
CA LEU A 360 10.78 1.77 21.05
C LEU A 360 9.96 3.03 21.33
N ALA A 361 10.02 3.50 22.57
CA ALA A 361 9.32 4.70 23.03
C ALA A 361 10.24 5.94 23.08
N THR A 362 11.56 5.76 23.24
CA THR A 362 12.51 6.85 23.37
C THR A 362 12.80 7.53 22.05
N LEU A 363 12.69 8.86 21.99
CA LEU A 363 13.00 9.66 20.80
C LEU A 363 14.50 10.02 20.78
N TYR A 364 15.21 9.69 19.69
CA TYR A 364 16.64 9.97 19.49
C TYR A 364 16.90 10.99 18.36
N ARG A 365 15.87 11.39 17.61
CA ARG A 365 16.03 12.34 16.51
C ARG A 365 16.38 13.71 17.03
N GLN A 366 17.51 14.26 16.53
CA GLN A 366 18.13 15.56 16.78
C GLN A 366 17.48 16.37 17.90
N ASP A 367 18.18 16.53 19.02
CA ASP A 367 17.73 17.21 20.23
C ASP A 367 16.34 16.74 20.70
N ALA A 368 16.29 15.96 21.74
CA ALA A 368 15.09 15.31 22.33
C ALA A 368 13.92 16.29 22.61
N GLY A 369 13.50 17.07 21.64
CA GLY A 369 12.60 18.19 21.78
C GLY A 369 12.16 18.92 20.52
N GLY A 370 12.50 18.48 19.30
CA GLY A 370 12.00 19.16 18.06
C GLY A 370 10.48 19.26 18.04
N ALA A 371 9.93 20.39 17.56
CA ALA A 371 8.49 20.65 17.59
C ALA A 371 7.69 19.63 16.74
N ILE A 372 8.26 19.15 15.64
CA ILE A 372 7.66 18.08 14.81
C ILE A 372 7.52 16.80 15.63
N ALA A 373 8.59 16.38 16.32
CA ALA A 373 8.59 15.14 17.09
C ALA A 373 7.63 15.21 18.28
N ARG A 374 7.58 16.33 19.00
CA ARG A 374 6.62 16.56 20.10
C ARG A 374 5.18 16.48 19.59
N LEU A 375 4.86 17.20 18.50
CA LEU A 375 3.53 17.20 17.91
C LEU A 375 3.12 15.81 17.44
N ALA A 376 4.00 15.09 16.73
CA ALA A 376 3.73 13.74 16.25
C ALA A 376 3.48 12.75 17.40
N THR A 377 4.27 12.85 18.49
CA THR A 377 4.08 12.02 19.68
C THR A 377 2.76 12.33 20.39
N ALA A 378 2.41 13.61 20.55
CA ALA A 378 1.13 14.01 21.13
C ALA A 378 -0.04 13.49 20.31
N VAL A 379 -0.02 13.71 18.99
CA VAL A 379 -1.07 13.22 18.07
C VAL A 379 -1.19 11.69 18.13
N ARG A 380 -0.09 10.96 18.21
CA ARG A 380 -0.10 9.50 18.39
C ARG A 380 -0.80 9.10 19.70
N GLY A 381 -0.56 9.85 20.78
CA GLY A 381 -1.22 9.65 22.08
C GLY A 381 -2.69 10.09 22.12
N GLY A 382 -3.18 10.78 21.10
CA GLY A 382 -4.56 11.29 21.04
C GLY A 382 -4.70 12.74 21.45
N ASP A 383 -3.59 13.46 21.64
CA ASP A 383 -3.57 14.87 22.00
C ASP A 383 -3.23 15.77 20.81
N LEU A 384 -3.86 16.93 20.74
CA LEU A 384 -3.56 17.98 19.76
C LEU A 384 -3.16 19.26 20.52
N PRO A 385 -1.89 19.36 20.96
CA PRO A 385 -1.44 20.53 21.71
C PRO A 385 -1.36 21.79 20.85
N ALA A 386 -1.37 22.94 21.50
CA ALA A 386 -0.95 24.18 20.83
C ALA A 386 0.51 24.07 20.41
N VAL A 387 0.81 24.51 19.19
CA VAL A 387 2.17 24.45 18.65
C VAL A 387 2.95 25.67 19.12
N ASP A 388 3.99 25.43 19.88
CA ASP A 388 5.02 26.41 20.23
C ASP A 388 6.32 26.03 19.52
N SER A 389 6.68 26.78 18.48
CA SER A 389 7.87 26.55 17.65
C SER A 389 8.48 27.89 17.23
N PRO A 390 9.25 28.53 18.11
CA PRO A 390 9.86 29.84 17.84
C PRO A 390 10.87 29.77 16.67
N ASP A 391 11.45 28.64 16.43
CA ASP A 391 12.37 28.32 15.32
C ASP A 391 11.65 28.05 13.99
N ARG A 392 10.32 28.05 13.98
CA ARG A 392 9.46 27.76 12.83
C ARG A 392 9.64 26.33 12.26
N GLU A 393 10.08 25.38 13.07
CA GLU A 393 10.09 23.98 12.68
C GLU A 393 8.66 23.48 12.35
N VAL A 394 7.67 23.93 13.13
CA VAL A 394 6.24 23.71 12.85
C VAL A 394 5.51 25.05 12.74
N VAL A 395 4.73 25.22 11.67
CA VAL A 395 3.93 26.43 11.43
C VAL A 395 2.49 26.04 11.12
N ILE A 396 1.53 26.58 11.89
CA ILE A 396 0.10 26.44 11.61
C ILE A 396 -0.37 27.62 10.77
N VAL A 397 -0.93 27.33 9.61
CA VAL A 397 -1.48 28.34 8.69
C VAL A 397 -2.98 28.18 8.61
N PRO A 398 -3.76 29.04 9.26
CA PRO A 398 -5.22 28.97 9.21
C PRO A 398 -5.72 29.34 7.80
N ALA A 399 -6.79 28.66 7.37
CA ALA A 399 -7.47 28.93 6.11
C ALA A 399 -8.99 28.78 6.25
N ARG A 400 -9.74 29.62 5.52
CA ARG A 400 -11.20 29.61 5.50
C ARG A 400 -11.68 28.92 4.21
N GLY A 401 -11.91 27.61 4.28
CA GLY A 401 -12.36 26.84 3.12
C GLY A 401 -11.24 26.36 2.20
N SER A 402 -11.62 25.56 1.22
CA SER A 402 -10.71 24.80 0.37
C SER A 402 -9.90 25.68 -0.60
N THR A 403 -10.53 26.73 -1.13
CA THR A 403 -9.87 27.66 -2.05
C THR A 403 -8.75 28.44 -1.37
N GLU A 404 -8.96 28.91 -0.13
CA GLU A 404 -7.91 29.57 0.63
C GLU A 404 -6.80 28.59 1.02
N CYS A 405 -7.14 27.32 1.36
CA CYS A 405 -6.12 26.27 1.55
C CYS A 405 -5.21 26.17 0.33
N ALA A 406 -5.77 26.07 -0.86
CA ALA A 406 -4.99 26.00 -2.10
C ALA A 406 -4.09 27.23 -2.32
N HIS A 407 -4.63 28.41 -2.10
CA HIS A 407 -3.85 29.65 -2.22
C HIS A 407 -2.66 29.69 -1.24
N ARG A 408 -2.90 29.32 0.04
CA ARG A 408 -1.84 29.24 1.05
C ARG A 408 -0.76 28.22 0.69
N VAL A 409 -1.15 27.05 0.15
CA VAL A 409 -0.19 26.05 -0.32
C VAL A 409 0.74 26.62 -1.39
N VAL A 410 0.17 27.26 -2.42
CA VAL A 410 0.97 27.88 -3.48
C VAL A 410 1.89 28.96 -2.90
N GLN A 411 1.40 29.85 -2.04
CA GLN A 411 2.19 30.88 -1.39
C GLN A 411 3.34 30.30 -0.55
N LEU A 412 3.07 29.27 0.26
CA LEU A 412 4.09 28.62 1.09
C LEU A 412 5.19 27.99 0.24
N MET A 413 4.82 27.28 -0.83
CA MET A 413 5.78 26.55 -1.66
C MET A 413 6.61 27.46 -2.57
N THR A 414 6.02 28.56 -3.08
CA THR A 414 6.69 29.42 -4.07
C THR A 414 7.40 30.62 -3.47
N ASP A 415 7.04 31.05 -2.24
CA ASP A 415 7.59 32.27 -1.62
C ASP A 415 7.99 32.04 -0.15
N SER A 416 7.02 31.67 0.72
CA SER A 416 7.22 31.83 2.15
C SER A 416 8.28 30.90 2.73
N ILE A 417 8.27 29.61 2.38
CA ILE A 417 9.27 28.64 2.86
C ILE A 417 10.64 28.91 2.23
N PRO A 418 10.79 29.08 0.91
CA PRO A 418 12.07 29.40 0.30
C PRO A 418 12.71 30.66 0.89
N ARG A 419 11.95 31.73 1.02
CA ARG A 419 12.43 33.02 1.53
C ARG A 419 12.80 32.97 3.02
N ALA A 420 11.98 32.28 3.85
CA ALA A 420 12.16 32.31 5.30
C ALA A 420 13.18 31.29 5.81
N LEU A 421 13.33 30.15 5.12
CA LEU A 421 14.10 29.00 5.58
C LEU A 421 15.20 28.56 4.60
N GLY A 422 15.29 29.17 3.40
CA GLY A 422 16.25 28.78 2.38
C GLY A 422 16.02 27.38 1.80
N ILE A 423 14.82 26.81 1.96
CA ILE A 423 14.47 25.50 1.44
C ILE A 423 13.85 25.68 0.05
N GLU A 424 14.50 25.15 -0.97
CA GLU A 424 14.02 25.27 -2.35
C GLU A 424 12.69 24.51 -2.57
N ALA A 425 11.87 25.00 -3.50
CA ALA A 425 10.58 24.38 -3.85
C ALA A 425 10.70 22.90 -4.24
N GLY A 426 11.82 22.49 -4.85
CA GLY A 426 12.13 21.10 -5.17
C GLY A 426 12.28 20.18 -3.95
N GLN A 427 12.59 20.73 -2.79
CA GLN A 427 12.73 19.99 -1.52
C GLN A 427 11.45 19.99 -0.67
N ILE A 428 10.41 20.70 -1.11
CA ILE A 428 9.13 20.82 -0.41
C ILE A 428 8.14 19.82 -1.00
N GLN A 429 7.44 19.07 -0.16
CA GLN A 429 6.36 18.17 -0.56
C GLN A 429 5.02 18.63 -0.01
N VAL A 430 4.01 18.73 -0.87
CA VAL A 430 2.64 18.95 -0.44
C VAL A 430 1.95 17.60 -0.23
N VAL A 431 1.29 17.44 0.93
CA VAL A 431 0.57 16.22 1.31
C VAL A 431 -0.87 16.59 1.68
N THR A 432 -1.86 15.97 1.01
CA THR A 432 -3.29 16.21 1.27
C THR A 432 -4.06 14.89 1.32
N PRO A 433 -5.11 14.74 2.13
CA PRO A 433 -5.93 13.53 2.17
C PRO A 433 -6.90 13.38 0.98
N VAL A 434 -7.08 14.41 0.16
CA VAL A 434 -8.11 14.45 -0.88
C VAL A 434 -7.54 14.55 -2.30
N HIS A 435 -8.23 13.93 -3.27
CA HIS A 435 -7.88 13.99 -4.69
C HIS A 435 -8.56 15.13 -5.44
N ARG A 436 -9.85 15.34 -5.16
CA ARG A 436 -10.72 16.30 -5.85
C ARG A 436 -10.92 17.54 -5.00
N GLY A 437 -11.46 18.60 -5.61
CA GLY A 437 -11.67 19.90 -4.97
C GLY A 437 -10.44 20.82 -5.09
N PRO A 438 -10.57 22.11 -4.70
CA PRO A 438 -9.52 23.12 -4.87
C PRO A 438 -8.22 22.77 -4.13
N ALA A 439 -8.29 22.15 -2.95
CA ALA A 439 -7.13 21.69 -2.17
C ALA A 439 -6.81 20.19 -2.36
N GLY A 440 -7.37 19.56 -3.38
CA GLY A 440 -7.05 18.19 -3.77
C GLY A 440 -5.80 18.10 -4.64
N THR A 441 -5.21 16.90 -4.73
CA THR A 441 -3.96 16.69 -5.47
C THR A 441 -4.04 17.14 -6.93
N ILE A 442 -5.19 16.97 -7.59
CA ILE A 442 -5.38 17.34 -9.00
C ILE A 442 -5.24 18.85 -9.19
N ALA A 443 -6.00 19.64 -8.44
CA ALA A 443 -6.01 21.09 -8.56
C ALA A 443 -4.69 21.72 -8.05
N LEU A 444 -4.14 21.21 -6.95
CA LEU A 444 -2.87 21.68 -6.41
C LEU A 444 -1.71 21.42 -7.38
N ASN A 445 -1.65 20.24 -7.99
CA ASN A 445 -0.62 19.95 -8.99
C ASN A 445 -0.71 20.87 -10.20
N ALA A 446 -1.93 21.15 -10.69
CA ALA A 446 -2.13 22.10 -11.80
C ALA A 446 -1.67 23.52 -11.43
N ALA A 447 -2.03 24.01 -10.23
CA ALA A 447 -1.65 25.33 -9.75
C ALA A 447 -0.14 25.46 -9.52
N LEU A 448 0.48 24.41 -8.94
CA LEU A 448 1.92 24.38 -8.68
C LEU A 448 2.73 24.26 -9.99
N LYS A 449 2.30 23.42 -10.95
CA LYS A 449 2.92 23.38 -12.27
C LYS A 449 2.91 24.74 -12.94
N ALA A 450 1.77 25.42 -12.96
CA ALA A 450 1.64 26.73 -13.58
C ALA A 450 2.57 27.80 -12.96
N LYS A 451 2.99 27.63 -11.69
CA LYS A 451 3.86 28.58 -10.99
C LYS A 451 5.34 28.14 -11.01
N LEU A 452 5.62 26.86 -10.81
CA LEU A 452 6.98 26.35 -10.64
C LEU A 452 7.64 25.93 -11.96
N ASN A 453 6.85 25.38 -12.88
CA ASN A 453 7.32 24.91 -14.18
C ASN A 453 6.25 25.18 -15.25
N PRO A 454 5.97 26.46 -15.60
CA PRO A 454 4.98 26.77 -16.63
C PRO A 454 5.38 26.16 -17.97
N PRO A 455 4.42 25.67 -18.78
CA PRO A 455 4.72 25.06 -20.06
C PRO A 455 5.45 26.05 -20.96
N PRO A 456 6.51 25.62 -21.68
CA PRO A 456 7.22 26.48 -22.61
C PRO A 456 6.29 26.91 -23.75
N THR A 457 6.36 28.19 -24.16
CA THR A 457 5.43 28.83 -25.10
C THR A 457 5.39 28.19 -26.49
N ASN A 458 6.36 27.31 -26.85
CA ASN A 458 6.49 26.74 -28.20
C ASN A 458 6.71 25.21 -28.26
N GLN A 459 6.72 24.48 -27.15
CA GLN A 459 7.03 23.04 -27.13
C GLN A 459 6.30 22.31 -26.00
N SER A 460 4.96 22.25 -26.03
CA SER A 460 4.29 21.30 -25.16
C SER A 460 4.10 19.98 -25.91
N PHE A 461 4.84 18.96 -25.55
CA PHE A 461 4.63 17.60 -26.00
C PHE A 461 3.77 16.84 -24.95
N GLY A 462 2.46 17.08 -25.00
CA GLY A 462 1.53 16.32 -24.16
C GLY A 462 1.39 16.86 -22.73
N ARG A 463 1.35 15.95 -21.76
CA ARG A 463 0.99 16.22 -20.36
C ARG A 463 2.17 16.69 -19.50
N PHE A 464 3.41 16.34 -19.86
CA PHE A 464 4.61 16.56 -19.07
C PHE A 464 5.66 17.38 -19.83
N ASP A 465 6.37 18.23 -19.08
CA ASP A 465 7.49 19.04 -19.57
C ASP A 465 8.76 18.72 -18.75
N PRO A 466 9.98 18.91 -19.33
CA PRO A 466 11.21 18.83 -18.55
C PRO A 466 11.16 19.74 -17.31
N GLY A 467 11.60 19.23 -16.17
CA GLY A 467 11.49 19.90 -14.88
C GLY A 467 10.20 19.62 -14.12
N ASP A 468 9.22 18.93 -14.72
CA ASP A 468 8.02 18.53 -13.99
C ASP A 468 8.35 17.51 -12.90
N ARG A 469 7.83 17.77 -11.71
CA ARG A 469 7.84 16.78 -10.63
C ARG A 469 6.69 15.82 -10.83
N VAL A 470 6.98 14.53 -10.82
CA VAL A 470 6.03 13.46 -11.11
C VAL A 470 6.05 12.39 -10.02
N VAL A 471 4.99 11.59 -9.97
CA VAL A 471 4.88 10.42 -9.08
C VAL A 471 4.35 9.24 -9.88
N ALA A 472 4.98 8.08 -9.69
CA ALA A 472 4.50 6.82 -10.22
C ALA A 472 3.24 6.36 -9.48
N THR A 473 2.27 5.81 -10.22
CA THR A 473 0.99 5.33 -9.66
C THR A 473 0.82 3.82 -9.80
N ALA A 474 1.78 3.15 -10.44
CA ALA A 474 1.90 1.71 -10.56
C ALA A 474 3.37 1.28 -10.56
N ASN A 475 3.62 -0.03 -10.40
CA ASN A 475 4.97 -0.58 -10.51
C ASN A 475 5.28 -0.88 -11.98
N HIS A 476 6.46 -0.46 -12.44
CA HIS A 476 7.01 -0.75 -13.75
C HIS A 476 8.50 -1.12 -13.61
N LEU A 477 8.74 -2.29 -13.04
CA LEU A 477 10.11 -2.79 -12.80
C LEU A 477 10.82 -3.17 -14.10
N GLU A 478 10.05 -3.36 -15.18
CA GLU A 478 10.52 -3.63 -16.54
C GLU A 478 10.97 -2.38 -17.30
N ALA A 479 10.71 -1.19 -16.79
CA ALA A 479 11.10 0.05 -17.45
C ALA A 479 12.63 0.15 -17.57
N THR A 480 13.10 0.69 -18.69
CA THR A 480 14.54 0.81 -18.99
C THR A 480 14.97 2.28 -18.98
N PRO A 481 16.25 2.58 -18.67
CA PRO A 481 17.27 1.68 -18.16
C PRO A 481 17.05 1.24 -16.70
N THR A 482 16.20 1.95 -15.95
CA THR A 482 15.91 1.64 -14.54
C THR A 482 14.40 1.53 -14.33
N GLY A 483 13.94 0.43 -13.72
CA GLY A 483 12.55 0.27 -13.33
C GLY A 483 12.15 1.23 -12.20
N PHE A 484 10.85 1.46 -12.02
CA PHE A 484 10.31 2.29 -10.96
C PHE A 484 9.10 1.65 -10.27
N ALA A 485 8.86 2.03 -9.03
CA ALA A 485 7.79 1.49 -8.21
C ALA A 485 6.71 2.54 -7.90
N ASN A 486 5.51 2.06 -7.56
CA ASN A 486 4.40 2.89 -7.12
C ASN A 486 4.80 3.77 -5.92
N GLY A 487 4.45 5.05 -5.98
CA GLY A 487 4.76 6.06 -4.96
C GLY A 487 6.12 6.74 -5.14
N GLU A 488 6.99 6.27 -6.04
CA GLU A 488 8.25 6.96 -6.32
C GLU A 488 8.00 8.32 -6.95
N VAL A 489 8.69 9.34 -6.42
CA VAL A 489 8.66 10.71 -6.92
C VAL A 489 9.91 10.95 -7.73
N GLY A 490 9.74 11.48 -8.94
CA GLY A 490 10.83 11.78 -9.84
C GLY A 490 10.69 13.15 -10.50
N VAL A 491 11.69 13.49 -11.29
CA VAL A 491 11.72 14.71 -12.10
C VAL A 491 11.87 14.34 -13.56
N VAL A 492 11.04 14.92 -14.42
CA VAL A 492 11.15 14.76 -15.87
C VAL A 492 12.42 15.46 -16.35
N THR A 493 13.31 14.70 -16.94
CA THR A 493 14.59 15.22 -17.46
C THR A 493 14.53 15.49 -18.97
N LYS A 494 13.74 14.71 -19.70
CA LYS A 494 13.62 14.84 -21.16
C LYS A 494 12.24 14.39 -21.63
N VAL A 495 11.72 15.05 -22.69
CA VAL A 495 10.53 14.63 -23.42
C VAL A 495 10.87 14.60 -24.90
N ALA A 496 10.80 13.44 -25.55
CA ALA A 496 11.07 13.27 -26.98
C ALA A 496 10.29 12.07 -27.53
N ASP A 497 9.79 12.16 -28.75
CA ASP A 497 9.19 11.05 -29.52
C ASP A 497 8.11 10.26 -28.76
N LYS A 498 7.28 10.94 -27.97
CA LYS A 498 6.23 10.36 -27.11
C LYS A 498 6.78 9.52 -25.93
N VAL A 499 8.06 9.66 -25.61
CA VAL A 499 8.71 9.05 -24.45
C VAL A 499 9.12 10.18 -23.49
N VAL A 500 8.89 9.95 -22.22
CA VAL A 500 9.27 10.86 -21.13
C VAL A 500 10.38 10.15 -20.34
N THR A 501 11.54 10.77 -20.25
CA THR A 501 12.61 10.29 -19.38
C THR A 501 12.45 10.94 -18.01
N ILE A 502 12.33 10.12 -16.97
CA ILE A 502 12.11 10.54 -15.58
C ILE A 502 13.25 10.03 -14.73
N ASP A 503 13.87 10.89 -13.96
CA ASP A 503 14.82 10.50 -12.93
C ASP A 503 14.08 10.34 -11.59
N PHE A 504 13.96 9.10 -11.12
CA PHE A 504 13.37 8.74 -9.83
C PHE A 504 14.39 8.74 -8.68
N GLY A 505 15.64 9.18 -8.95
CA GLY A 505 16.71 9.18 -7.96
C GLY A 505 17.39 7.80 -7.78
N SER A 506 16.79 6.72 -8.26
CA SER A 506 17.42 5.40 -8.45
C SER A 506 18.07 5.26 -9.83
N GLY A 507 17.83 6.24 -10.69
CA GLY A 507 18.30 6.30 -12.07
C GLY A 507 17.19 6.74 -13.03
N PRO A 508 17.52 7.03 -14.29
CA PRO A 508 16.55 7.44 -15.29
C PRO A 508 15.69 6.25 -15.72
N ALA A 509 14.41 6.49 -15.99
CA ALA A 509 13.47 5.56 -16.60
C ALA A 509 12.86 6.19 -17.85
N GLU A 510 12.75 5.43 -18.94
CA GLU A 510 12.04 5.83 -20.15
C GLU A 510 10.60 5.35 -20.10
N VAL A 511 9.66 6.29 -20.07
CA VAL A 511 8.24 6.04 -19.88
C VAL A 511 7.48 6.45 -21.13
N GLY A 512 6.85 5.49 -21.79
CA GLY A 512 6.10 5.71 -23.02
C GLY A 512 4.83 4.84 -23.11
N GLY A 513 4.00 5.07 -24.12
CA GLY A 513 2.82 4.24 -24.39
C GLY A 513 1.86 4.15 -23.18
N LYS A 514 1.53 2.92 -22.76
CA LYS A 514 0.61 2.67 -21.64
C LYS A 514 1.17 3.10 -20.29
N MET A 515 2.50 3.02 -20.08
CA MET A 515 3.14 3.42 -18.83
C MET A 515 2.93 4.90 -18.48
N LEU A 516 2.75 5.78 -19.47
CA LEU A 516 2.46 7.20 -19.23
C LEU A 516 1.13 7.44 -18.48
N ALA A 517 0.18 6.52 -18.56
CA ALA A 517 -1.07 6.61 -17.81
C ALA A 517 -0.84 6.46 -16.30
N ASP A 518 0.23 5.76 -15.93
CA ASP A 518 0.62 5.48 -14.56
C ASP A 518 1.61 6.51 -13.97
N ILE A 519 1.81 7.63 -14.66
CA ILE A 519 2.56 8.78 -14.16
C ILE A 519 1.60 9.94 -13.91
N SER A 520 1.76 10.60 -12.79
CA SER A 520 1.00 11.81 -12.43
C SER A 520 1.94 12.91 -11.96
N HIS A 521 1.51 14.20 -11.99
CA HIS A 521 2.28 15.26 -11.35
C HIS A 521 2.41 15.00 -9.85
N GLY A 522 3.55 15.29 -9.27
CA GLY A 522 3.98 14.87 -7.94
C GLY A 522 4.33 15.99 -6.96
N TRP A 523 4.04 17.28 -7.26
CA TRP A 523 4.22 18.37 -6.27
C TRP A 523 3.28 18.21 -5.08
N ALA A 524 2.05 17.74 -5.33
CA ALA A 524 1.09 17.37 -4.30
C ALA A 524 0.70 15.89 -4.43
N ILE A 525 0.86 15.13 -3.34
CA ILE A 525 0.53 13.71 -3.26
C ILE A 525 -0.44 13.43 -2.11
N THR A 526 -1.06 12.25 -2.11
CA THR A 526 -1.92 11.85 -0.99
C THR A 526 -1.10 11.37 0.20
N VAL A 527 -1.71 11.41 1.41
CA VAL A 527 -1.08 10.88 2.63
C VAL A 527 -0.65 9.42 2.46
N HIS A 528 -1.47 8.59 1.79
CA HIS A 528 -1.13 7.19 1.50
C HIS A 528 0.12 7.06 0.61
N ARG A 529 0.23 7.89 -0.43
CA ARG A 529 1.42 7.87 -1.31
C ARG A 529 2.67 8.45 -0.65
N ALA A 530 2.50 9.22 0.41
CA ALA A 530 3.61 9.74 1.20
C ALA A 530 4.15 8.73 2.22
N GLN A 531 3.46 7.60 2.45
CA GLN A 531 3.95 6.55 3.37
C GLN A 531 5.31 6.02 2.93
N GLY A 532 6.15 5.68 3.90
CA GLY A 532 7.52 5.21 3.65
C GLY A 532 8.47 6.31 3.10
N SER A 533 7.99 7.57 3.02
CA SER A 533 8.77 8.70 2.51
C SER A 533 8.98 9.73 3.59
N GLU A 534 10.15 10.39 3.58
CA GLU A 534 10.41 11.60 4.37
C GLU A 534 10.91 12.70 3.43
N PHE A 535 10.65 13.95 3.79
CA PHE A 535 10.98 15.11 2.98
C PHE A 535 11.54 16.21 3.89
N GLY A 536 12.51 16.97 3.39
CA GLY A 536 13.13 18.07 4.15
C GLY A 536 12.09 19.08 4.66
N ALA A 537 11.09 19.43 3.83
CA ALA A 537 9.95 20.25 4.25
C ALA A 537 8.64 19.67 3.72
N VAL A 538 7.58 19.72 4.55
CA VAL A 538 6.25 19.23 4.19
C VAL A 538 5.20 20.31 4.44
N ILE A 539 4.29 20.47 3.48
CA ILE A 539 3.06 21.25 3.63
C ILE A 539 1.91 20.24 3.73
N VAL A 540 1.39 20.03 4.94
CA VAL A 540 0.20 19.22 5.18
C VAL A 540 -1.03 20.08 4.99
N VAL A 541 -1.95 19.65 4.11
CA VAL A 541 -3.16 20.40 3.80
C VAL A 541 -4.37 19.63 4.34
N LEU A 542 -5.12 20.26 5.22
CA LEU A 542 -6.31 19.69 5.87
C LEU A 542 -7.53 20.54 5.51
N PRO A 543 -8.09 20.39 4.28
CA PRO A 543 -9.24 21.18 3.84
C PRO A 543 -10.54 20.68 4.47
N PRO A 544 -11.64 21.47 4.42
CA PRO A 544 -12.93 21.09 5.01
C PRO A 544 -13.47 19.75 4.54
N GLU A 545 -13.31 19.43 3.26
CA GLU A 545 -13.79 18.19 2.65
C GLU A 545 -13.07 16.94 3.19
N ALA A 546 -11.89 17.12 3.77
CA ALA A 546 -11.15 16.04 4.41
C ALA A 546 -11.81 15.54 5.70
N GLY A 547 -12.71 16.32 6.31
CA GLY A 547 -13.19 16.10 7.68
C GLY A 547 -13.67 14.67 7.98
N ARG A 548 -14.40 14.05 7.05
CA ARG A 548 -14.87 12.65 7.21
C ARG A 548 -13.80 11.59 6.96
N MET A 549 -12.71 11.97 6.29
CA MET A 549 -11.60 11.07 5.93
C MET A 549 -10.48 11.14 6.96
N LEU A 550 -10.49 12.13 7.86
CA LEU A 550 -9.46 12.27 8.87
C LEU A 550 -9.59 11.18 9.93
N SER A 551 -8.46 10.63 10.30
CA SER A 551 -8.29 9.69 11.42
C SER A 551 -6.96 9.97 12.08
N ARG A 552 -6.78 9.56 13.33
CA ARG A 552 -5.51 9.72 14.05
C ARG A 552 -4.33 9.15 13.27
N PRO A 553 -4.37 7.91 12.72
CA PRO A 553 -3.29 7.38 11.90
C PRO A 553 -3.00 8.24 10.67
N ARG A 554 -4.03 8.78 9.99
CA ARG A 554 -3.85 9.61 8.81
C ARG A 554 -3.17 10.94 9.14
N VAL A 555 -3.60 11.60 10.21
CA VAL A 555 -2.97 12.84 10.68
C VAL A 555 -1.53 12.57 11.11
N SER A 556 -1.30 11.57 11.96
CA SER A 556 0.04 11.17 12.43
C SER A 556 0.97 10.86 11.26
N THR A 557 0.52 10.05 10.29
CA THR A 557 1.32 9.72 9.10
C THR A 557 1.69 10.96 8.30
N ALA A 558 0.76 11.92 8.11
CA ALA A 558 1.04 13.15 7.36
C ALA A 558 2.10 14.03 8.05
N LEU A 559 1.99 14.20 9.38
CA LEU A 559 2.93 15.02 10.15
C LEU A 559 4.35 14.44 10.16
N THR A 560 4.46 13.12 10.27
CA THR A 560 5.75 12.41 10.35
C THR A 560 6.51 12.33 9.04
N ARG A 561 5.98 12.89 7.95
CA ARG A 561 6.69 12.97 6.66
C ARG A 561 7.73 14.09 6.63
N ALA A 562 7.67 15.04 7.56
CA ALA A 562 8.58 16.18 7.63
C ALA A 562 9.85 15.84 8.44
N GLU A 563 11.01 16.24 7.92
CA GLU A 563 12.29 16.09 8.60
C GLU A 563 12.73 17.37 9.32
N ARG A 564 12.67 18.53 8.63
CA ARG A 564 13.21 19.82 9.11
C ARG A 564 12.14 20.89 9.29
N HIS A 565 11.09 20.87 8.45
CA HIS A 565 10.03 21.88 8.50
C HIS A 565 8.66 21.26 8.16
N LEU A 566 7.66 21.64 8.95
CA LEU A 566 6.26 21.23 8.80
C LEU A 566 5.36 22.47 8.79
N SER A 567 4.71 22.75 7.67
CA SER A 567 3.62 23.72 7.60
C SER A 567 2.28 22.98 7.54
N ILE A 568 1.33 23.32 8.40
CA ILE A 568 0.00 22.74 8.43
C ILE A 568 -1.03 23.78 7.99
N VAL A 569 -1.54 23.64 6.76
CA VAL A 569 -2.64 24.48 6.27
C VAL A 569 -3.95 23.92 6.77
N HIS A 570 -4.52 24.59 7.77
CA HIS A 570 -5.64 24.10 8.55
C HIS A 570 -6.95 24.77 8.16
N GLY A 571 -7.80 24.06 7.38
CA GLY A 571 -9.13 24.47 6.96
C GLY A 571 -10.27 23.59 7.48
N ALA A 572 -9.95 22.41 8.03
CA ALA A 572 -10.95 21.43 8.46
C ALA A 572 -11.60 21.73 9.82
N GLY A 573 -11.20 22.81 10.50
CA GLY A 573 -11.79 23.23 11.77
C GLY A 573 -11.73 22.12 12.84
N PRO A 574 -12.82 21.92 13.63
CA PRO A 574 -12.84 20.95 14.74
C PRO A 574 -12.66 19.48 14.32
N ALA A 575 -12.76 19.18 13.01
CA ALA A 575 -12.64 17.80 12.53
C ALA A 575 -11.25 17.20 12.79
N VAL A 576 -10.19 18.02 12.79
CA VAL A 576 -8.83 17.56 13.10
C VAL A 576 -8.72 17.10 14.55
N ALA A 577 -9.20 17.92 15.49
CA ALA A 577 -9.20 17.58 16.91
C ALA A 577 -10.01 16.31 17.18
N ARG A 578 -11.22 16.20 16.62
CA ARG A 578 -12.03 14.98 16.73
C ARG A 578 -11.31 13.77 16.19
N ALA A 579 -10.72 13.86 15.01
CA ALA A 579 -10.00 12.74 14.39
C ALA A 579 -8.80 12.27 15.24
N VAL A 580 -8.13 13.19 15.94
CA VAL A 580 -7.03 12.86 16.84
C VAL A 580 -7.54 12.22 18.14
N HIS A 581 -8.58 12.79 18.77
CA HIS A 581 -9.13 12.26 20.03
C HIS A 581 -9.83 10.91 19.85
N ASP A 582 -10.67 10.77 18.83
CA ASP A 582 -11.58 9.62 18.67
C ASP A 582 -10.96 8.44 17.93
N VAL A 583 -9.65 8.42 17.69
CA VAL A 583 -8.95 7.47 16.80
C VAL A 583 -9.44 7.56 15.34
N GLY A 584 -10.72 7.82 15.10
CA GLY A 584 -11.34 8.11 13.79
C GLY A 584 -11.33 6.95 12.78
N SER A 585 -10.66 5.86 13.06
CA SER A 585 -10.69 4.64 12.26
C SER A 585 -11.46 3.57 13.02
N LYS A 586 -12.44 2.96 12.36
CA LYS A 586 -13.03 1.71 12.87
C LYS A 586 -11.92 0.65 12.92
N PRO A 587 -11.80 -0.11 14.03
CA PRO A 587 -10.86 -1.23 14.05
C PRO A 587 -11.20 -2.19 12.91
N ARG A 588 -10.18 -2.69 12.23
CA ARG A 588 -10.37 -3.72 11.21
C ARG A 588 -10.79 -5.00 11.90
N ARG A 589 -11.74 -5.71 11.29
CA ARG A 589 -12.11 -7.05 11.71
C ARG A 589 -11.27 -8.05 10.94
N THR A 590 -10.50 -8.84 11.67
CA THR A 590 -9.56 -9.84 11.16
C THR A 590 -9.62 -11.07 12.06
N VAL A 591 -9.22 -12.24 11.57
CA VAL A 591 -9.16 -13.48 12.34
C VAL A 591 -7.73 -13.96 12.59
N LEU A 592 -6.73 -13.26 12.06
CA LEU A 592 -5.33 -13.64 12.20
C LEU A 592 -4.91 -13.79 13.67
N ARG A 593 -5.36 -12.86 14.52
CA ARG A 593 -5.06 -12.91 15.95
C ARG A 593 -5.52 -14.23 16.60
N ASP A 594 -6.70 -14.72 16.19
CA ASP A 594 -7.28 -15.94 16.76
C ASP A 594 -6.56 -17.19 16.25
N PHE A 595 -6.10 -17.18 14.99
CA PHE A 595 -5.30 -18.26 14.43
C PHE A 595 -3.88 -18.33 15.04
N LEU A 596 -3.37 -17.23 15.56
CA LEU A 596 -2.07 -17.18 16.25
C LEU A 596 -2.12 -17.71 17.69
N GLY A 597 -3.28 -17.85 18.31
CA GLY A 597 -3.52 -18.38 19.64
C GLY A 597 -3.64 -17.29 20.68
#